data_12cb5c381562105fae915fc049575c74
#
_entry.id   12cb5c381562105fae915fc049575c74
#
_cell.length_a   1.000
_cell.length_b   1.000
_cell.length_c   1.000
_cell.angle_alpha   90.00
_cell.angle_beta   90.00
_cell.angle_gamma   90.00
#
_symmetry.space_group_name_H-M   'P 1'
#
loop_
_entity.id
_entity.type
_entity.pdbx_description
1 polymer ?
#
loop_
_entity_poly.entity_id
_entity_poly.type
_entity_poly.pdbx_seq_one_letter_code
_entity_poly.pdbx_strand_id
1 'polypeptide(L)'
;MEQKLRRDRNMGTNLKRLRKENGLSQEKLCAMLQLHGCDIGRTTYEKYESGELNIRISVIVALKKIYNCSYDEFFYGLDAE
;
A
#
# COMPACT_ATOMS: atom_id res chain seq x y z
N MET A 1 -0.92 23.49 -9.40
CA MET A 1 -0.95 22.89 -9.34
C MET A 1 -1.11 21.84 -9.09
N GLU A 2 -1.35 21.43 -8.99
CA GLU A 2 -1.46 20.64 -8.64
C GLU A 2 -1.31 19.38 -8.61
N GLN A 3 -0.77 18.84 -8.61
CA GLN A 3 -0.21 17.66 -8.61
C GLN A 3 -0.67 16.76 -7.62
N LYS A 4 -1.26 17.18 -6.62
CA LYS A 4 -1.78 16.34 -5.61
C LYS A 4 -2.72 15.31 -6.16
N LEU A 5 -3.22 15.57 -7.29
CA LEU A 5 -4.12 14.65 -7.90
C LEU A 5 -3.54 13.35 -8.26
N ARG A 6 -2.23 13.33 -8.45
CA ARG A 6 -1.64 12.14 -8.93
C ARG A 6 -1.28 11.18 -7.90
N ARG A 7 -1.10 11.63 -6.70
CA ARG A 7 -0.56 10.75 -5.70
C ARG A 7 -1.43 9.57 -5.43
N ASP A 8 -2.72 9.76 -5.50
CA ASP A 8 -3.60 8.72 -5.10
C ASP A 8 -3.59 7.53 -5.98
N ARG A 9 -3.74 7.74 -7.25
CA ARG A 9 -3.91 6.64 -8.13
C ARG A 9 -2.68 5.79 -8.22
N ASN A 10 -1.54 6.39 -7.98
CA ASN A 10 -0.32 5.63 -8.20
C ASN A 10 0.08 4.76 -7.05
N MET A 11 0.04 5.29 -5.84
CA MET A 11 0.39 4.49 -4.68
C MET A 11 -0.58 3.33 -4.51
N GLY A 12 -1.88 3.60 -4.66
CA GLY A 12 -2.87 2.55 -4.53
C GLY A 12 -2.69 1.45 -5.55
N THR A 13 -2.35 1.84 -6.78
CA THR A 13 -2.10 0.87 -7.84
C THR A 13 -0.92 -0.02 -7.48
N ASN A 14 0.15 0.57 -6.96
CA ASN A 14 1.31 -0.21 -6.57
C ASN A 14 1.00 -1.15 -5.41
N LEU A 15 0.21 -0.68 -4.44
CA LEU A 15 -0.18 -1.52 -3.33
C LEU A 15 -0.95 -2.73 -3.82
N LYS A 16 -1.89 -2.52 -4.72
CA LYS A 16 -2.70 -3.61 -5.24
C LYS A 16 -1.86 -4.57 -6.07
N ARG A 17 -0.97 -4.04 -6.89
CA ARG A 17 -0.10 -4.87 -7.70
C ARG A 17 0.77 -5.78 -6.83
N LEU A 18 1.41 -5.20 -5.82
CA LEU A 18 2.27 -5.97 -4.94
C LEU A 18 1.49 -7.05 -4.20
N ARG A 19 0.29 -6.70 -3.74
CA ARG A 19 -0.53 -7.67 -3.04
C ARG A 19 -0.87 -8.83 -3.95
N LYS A 20 -1.28 -8.54 -5.17
CA LYS A 20 -1.66 -9.60 -6.09
C LYS A 20 -0.48 -10.43 -6.55
N GLU A 21 0.67 -9.81 -6.73
CA GLU A 21 1.88 -10.55 -7.08
C GLU A 21 2.27 -11.54 -5.99
N ASN A 22 1.91 -11.23 -4.77
CA ASN A 22 2.20 -12.11 -3.65
C ASN A 22 1.04 -13.06 -3.32
N GLY A 23 0.01 -13.06 -4.15
CA GLY A 23 -1.08 -14.02 -4.01
C GLY A 23 -1.96 -13.80 -2.80
N LEU A 24 -2.07 -12.58 -2.32
CA LEU A 24 -2.79 -12.30 -1.09
C LEU A 24 -4.11 -11.59 -1.35
N SER A 25 -5.14 -11.98 -0.62
CA SER A 25 -6.37 -11.21 -0.58
C SER A 25 -6.16 -10.05 0.38
N GLN A 26 -7.05 -9.07 0.31
CA GLN A 26 -6.97 -7.94 1.24
C GLN A 26 -7.14 -8.43 2.67
N GLU A 27 -8.01 -9.40 2.86
CA GLU A 27 -8.27 -9.94 4.18
C GLU A 27 -7.05 -10.61 4.76
N LYS A 28 -6.39 -11.45 3.96
CA LYS A 28 -5.18 -12.12 4.43
C LYS A 28 -4.07 -11.15 4.71
N LEU A 29 -3.92 -10.15 3.85
CA LEU A 29 -2.89 -9.15 4.06
C LEU A 29 -3.12 -8.41 5.36
N CYS A 30 -4.37 -8.05 5.66
CA CYS A 30 -4.65 -7.34 6.90
C CYS A 30 -4.31 -8.20 8.12
N ALA A 31 -4.55 -9.50 8.04
CA ALA A 31 -4.17 -10.38 9.13
C ALA A 31 -2.66 -10.38 9.33
N MET A 32 -1.91 -10.36 8.23
CA MET A 32 -0.46 -10.31 8.33
C MET A 32 0.03 -8.98 8.88
N LEU A 33 -0.64 -7.90 8.49
CA LEU A 33 -0.30 -6.58 9.01
C LEU A 33 -0.48 -6.52 10.52
N GLN A 34 -1.54 -7.15 11.03
CA GLN A 34 -1.74 -7.19 12.46
C GLN A 34 -0.61 -7.91 13.18
N LEU A 35 -0.09 -8.97 12.58
CA LEU A 35 1.05 -9.67 13.16
C LEU A 35 2.29 -8.81 13.17
N HIS A 36 2.35 -7.82 12.31
CA HIS A 36 3.47 -6.89 12.26
C HIS A 36 3.20 -5.61 13.04
N GLY A 37 2.17 -5.62 13.85
CA GLY A 37 1.88 -4.46 14.71
C GLY A 37 1.04 -3.39 14.07
N CYS A 38 0.51 -3.62 12.89
CA CYS A 38 -0.34 -2.64 12.22
C CYS A 38 -1.79 -3.09 12.33
N ASP A 39 -2.48 -2.53 13.31
CA ASP A 39 -3.85 -2.95 13.59
C ASP A 39 -4.81 -2.12 12.76
N ILE A 40 -4.93 -2.45 11.49
CA ILE A 40 -5.88 -1.78 10.61
C ILE A 40 -6.83 -2.82 10.05
N GLY A 41 -8.06 -2.40 9.81
CA GLY A 41 -9.05 -3.28 9.26
C GLY A 41 -9.03 -3.25 7.76
N ARG A 42 -9.79 -4.17 7.17
CA ARG A 42 -9.85 -4.28 5.72
C ARG A 42 -10.39 -3.01 5.07
N THR A 43 -11.37 -2.37 5.69
CA THR A 43 -11.95 -1.16 5.12
C THR A 43 -10.90 -0.06 4.98
N THR A 44 -10.06 0.11 6.00
CA THR A 44 -9.00 1.10 5.95
C THR A 44 -7.99 0.74 4.86
N TYR A 45 -7.59 -0.53 4.81
CA TYR A 45 -6.63 -0.94 3.81
C TYR A 45 -7.18 -0.76 2.40
N GLU A 46 -8.46 -1.09 2.22
CA GLU A 46 -9.10 -0.92 0.93
C GLU A 46 -9.02 0.53 0.46
N LYS A 47 -9.15 1.47 1.38
CA LYS A 47 -9.06 2.89 1.03
C LYS A 47 -7.64 3.30 0.66
N TYR A 48 -6.64 2.61 1.17
CA TYR A 48 -5.28 2.83 0.71
C TYR A 48 -5.15 2.43 -0.76
N GLU A 49 -5.71 1.30 -1.15
CA GLU A 49 -5.60 0.85 -2.54
C GLU A 49 -6.41 1.73 -3.48
N SER A 50 -7.53 2.25 -3.01
CA SER A 50 -8.37 3.11 -3.85
C SER A 50 -7.85 4.54 -3.92
N GLY A 51 -6.92 4.90 -3.05
CA GLY A 51 -6.39 6.25 -3.01
C GLY A 51 -7.20 7.21 -2.18
N GLU A 52 -8.24 6.73 -1.48
CA GLU A 52 -9.04 7.60 -0.64
C GLU A 52 -8.31 8.04 0.61
N LEU A 53 -7.38 7.26 1.08
CA LEU A 53 -6.58 7.59 2.24
C LEU A 53 -5.11 7.50 1.90
N ASN A 54 -4.32 8.39 2.49
CA ASN A 54 -2.87 8.31 2.38
C ASN A 54 -2.39 7.21 3.32
N ILE A 55 -1.49 6.38 2.83
CA ILE A 55 -1.02 5.27 3.63
C ILE A 55 -0.05 5.75 4.70
N ARG A 56 -0.14 5.17 5.88
CA ARG A 56 0.78 5.49 6.96
C ARG A 56 2.13 4.87 6.70
N ILE A 57 3.18 5.57 7.14
CA ILE A 57 4.53 5.08 6.95
C ILE A 57 4.73 3.74 7.65
N SER A 58 4.14 3.56 8.84
CA SER A 58 4.29 2.30 9.55
C SER A 58 3.74 1.12 8.75
N VAL A 59 2.69 1.36 7.97
CA VAL A 59 2.11 0.30 7.16
C VAL A 59 3.04 -0.01 5.99
N ILE A 60 3.64 1.02 5.37
CA ILE A 60 4.58 0.78 4.28
C ILE A 60 5.78 -0.04 4.78
N VAL A 61 6.28 0.29 5.96
CA VAL A 61 7.41 -0.46 6.53
C VAL A 61 7.03 -1.92 6.74
N ALA A 62 5.82 -2.17 7.26
CA ALA A 62 5.36 -3.52 7.47
C ALA A 62 5.20 -4.26 6.14
N LEU A 63 4.63 -3.60 5.14
CA LEU A 63 4.43 -4.22 3.84
C LEU A 63 5.77 -4.56 3.19
N LYS A 64 6.76 -3.68 3.35
CA LYS A 64 8.07 -3.97 2.80
C LYS A 64 8.62 -5.28 3.37
N LYS A 65 8.42 -5.50 4.65
CA LYS A 65 8.89 -6.72 5.28
C LYS A 65 8.09 -7.93 4.82
N ILE A 66 6.77 -7.78 4.73
CA ILE A 66 5.90 -8.87 4.32
C ILE A 66 6.23 -9.31 2.89
N TYR A 67 6.42 -8.35 2.00
CA TYR A 67 6.68 -8.66 0.59
C TYR A 67 8.14 -8.90 0.30
N ASN A 68 9.02 -8.55 1.25
CA ASN A 68 10.46 -8.67 1.05
C ASN A 68 10.89 -7.97 -0.23
N CYS A 69 10.48 -6.73 -0.37
CA CYS A 69 10.76 -5.93 -1.56
C CYS A 69 11.43 -4.63 -1.14
N SER A 70 11.84 -3.83 -2.11
CA SER A 70 12.42 -2.53 -1.81
C SER A 70 11.32 -1.49 -1.72
N TYR A 71 11.64 -0.36 -1.09
CA TYR A 71 10.66 0.73 -1.02
C TYR A 71 10.34 1.29 -2.40
N ASP A 72 11.25 1.17 -3.34
CA ASP A 72 11.02 1.67 -4.70
C ASP A 72 9.78 1.06 -5.34
N GLU A 73 9.45 -0.17 -4.95
CA GLU A 73 8.28 -0.83 -5.51
C GLU A 73 7.00 -0.08 -5.19
N PHE A 74 6.95 0.55 -4.01
CA PHE A 74 5.75 1.28 -3.63
C PHE A 74 5.62 2.60 -4.37
N PHE A 75 6.73 3.14 -4.83
CA PHE A 75 6.75 4.44 -5.47
C PHE A 75 6.94 4.36 -6.97
N TYR A 76 6.85 3.16 -7.52
CA TYR A 76 7.04 2.97 -8.94
C TYR A 76 6.03 3.80 -9.73
N GLY A 77 6.50 4.59 -10.67
CA GLY A 77 5.63 5.41 -11.49
C GLY A 77 5.13 6.69 -10.83
N LEU A 78 5.63 7.00 -9.65
CA LEU A 78 5.21 8.21 -8.95
C LEU A 78 6.18 9.36 -9.19
N ASP A 79 6.83 9.39 -10.32
CA ASP A 79 7.78 10.46 -10.61
C ASP A 79 7.07 11.77 -10.70
N ALA A 80 7.71 12.72 -10.24
CA ALA A 80 7.17 14.00 -10.30
C ALA A 80 7.12 14.50 -11.69
N GLU A 81 7.15 14.57 -12.15
CA GLU A 81 7.00 15.04 -13.28
C GLU A 81 6.70 15.76 -13.49
#